data_083f4162c34f19fd2fd8428675a0ab71
#
_entry.id   083f4162c34f19fd2fd8428675a0ab71
#
_cell.length_a   1.000
_cell.length_b   1.000
_cell.length_c   1.000
_cell.angle_alpha   90.00
_cell.angle_beta   90.00
_cell.angle_gamma   90.00
#
_symmetry.space_group_name_H-M   'P 1'
#
loop_
_entity.id
_entity.type
_entity.pdbx_description
1 polymer ?
#
loop_
_entity_poly.entity_id
_entity_poly.type
_entity_poly.pdbx_seq_one_letter_code
_entity_poly.pdbx_strand_id
1 'polypeptide(L)'
;AFLTKGPIGFGFPALIVALWMMITKSFTLKNIMALKWYWGIPLACLISFPWFIYMAMHHGPVFMDTFFGYHNLARFSSPEHVGKNHLWLFFIVLAAGFYPWTGSIPGIFRHFPEWRKDRTLLFFYVWTVFIFIFFSFSSTQLFSYILPMFPPLSLLAGKYMVNLEETGHISKLFLYTHLFFSLI
;
A
#
# COMPACT_ATOMS: atom_id res chain seq x y z
N ALA A 1 3.10 12.27 -5.03
CA ALA A 1 2.22 11.74 -3.97
C ALA A 1 1.61 12.87 -3.13
N PHE A 2 2.43 13.80 -2.58
CA PHE A 2 1.90 14.88 -1.71
C PHE A 2 0.98 15.84 -2.47
N LEU A 3 1.33 16.24 -3.70
CA LEU A 3 0.51 17.09 -4.55
C LEU A 3 -0.86 16.48 -4.90
N THR A 4 -0.96 15.17 -4.95
CA THR A 4 -2.19 14.45 -5.36
C THR A 4 -3.04 13.97 -4.19
N LYS A 5 -2.40 13.62 -3.06
CA LYS A 5 -3.06 13.00 -1.90
C LYS A 5 -2.80 13.73 -0.59
N GLY A 6 -2.09 14.86 -0.64
CA GLY A 6 -1.77 15.63 0.56
C GLY A 6 -0.94 14.85 1.59
N PRO A 7 -1.22 15.02 2.90
CA PRO A 7 -0.45 14.41 3.99
C PRO A 7 -0.32 12.90 3.93
N ILE A 8 -1.33 12.19 3.39
CA ILE A 8 -1.31 10.72 3.22
C ILE A 8 -0.15 10.28 2.32
N GLY A 9 0.23 11.12 1.33
CA GLY A 9 1.35 10.86 0.43
C GLY A 9 2.71 10.70 1.13
N PHE A 10 2.90 11.30 2.32
CA PHE A 10 4.05 11.09 3.19
C PHE A 10 3.74 10.13 4.34
N GLY A 11 2.53 10.20 4.87
CA GLY A 11 2.13 9.43 6.04
C GLY A 11 2.22 7.92 5.80
N PHE A 12 1.75 7.42 4.67
CA PHE A 12 1.78 5.99 4.38
C PHE A 12 3.19 5.42 4.27
N PRO A 13 4.11 5.97 3.45
CA PRO A 13 5.49 5.51 3.44
C PRO A 13 6.14 5.56 4.82
N ALA A 14 5.92 6.64 5.58
CA ALA A 14 6.47 6.78 6.92
C ALA A 14 5.93 5.71 7.88
N LEU A 15 4.61 5.45 7.87
CA LEU A 15 3.99 4.42 8.71
C LEU A 15 4.45 3.00 8.33
N ILE A 16 4.54 2.70 7.03
CA ILE A 16 5.01 1.39 6.55
C ILE A 16 6.45 1.14 7.01
N VAL A 17 7.33 2.13 6.82
CA VAL A 17 8.73 2.03 7.25
C VAL A 17 8.83 1.93 8.78
N ALA A 18 8.05 2.72 9.53
CA ALA A 18 8.04 2.66 10.99
C ALA A 18 7.57 1.29 11.50
N LEU A 19 6.50 0.72 10.94
CA LEU A 19 6.01 -0.61 11.28
C LEU A 19 7.07 -1.68 10.99
N TRP A 20 7.69 -1.63 9.81
CA TRP A 20 8.77 -2.55 9.46
C TRP A 20 9.97 -2.43 10.40
N MET A 21 10.39 -1.20 10.75
CA MET A 21 11.48 -0.96 11.70
C MET A 21 11.13 -1.47 13.12
N MET A 22 9.87 -1.36 13.55
CA MET A 22 9.41 -1.92 14.82
C MET A 22 9.45 -3.44 14.82
N ILE A 23 8.94 -4.08 13.77
CA ILE A 23 8.93 -5.55 13.64
C ILE A 23 10.36 -6.10 13.60
N THR A 24 11.27 -5.43 12.90
CA THR A 24 12.68 -5.83 12.78
C THR A 24 13.54 -5.41 13.98
N LYS A 25 12.93 -4.78 14.99
CA LYS A 25 13.64 -4.20 16.16
C LYS A 25 14.78 -3.25 15.76
N SER A 26 14.64 -2.59 14.62
CA SER A 26 15.64 -1.65 14.08
C SER A 26 15.23 -0.18 14.25
N PHE A 27 14.21 0.10 15.05
CA PHE A 27 13.70 1.45 15.33
C PHE A 27 14.67 2.20 16.24
N THR A 28 15.77 2.68 15.67
CA THR A 28 16.83 3.44 16.36
C THR A 28 17.03 4.79 15.70
N LEU A 29 17.46 5.78 16.48
CA LEU A 29 17.73 7.13 15.96
C LEU A 29 18.73 7.10 14.80
N LYS A 30 19.76 6.25 14.89
CA LYS A 30 20.75 6.06 13.81
C LYS A 30 20.09 5.62 12.50
N ASN A 31 19.21 4.64 12.54
CA ASN A 31 18.53 4.12 11.36
C ASN A 31 17.50 5.11 10.82
N ILE A 32 16.80 5.85 11.71
CA ILE A 32 15.88 6.91 11.29
C ILE A 32 16.65 8.02 10.56
N MET A 33 17.80 8.44 11.09
CA MET A 33 18.65 9.44 10.44
C MET A 33 19.24 8.94 9.11
N ALA A 34 19.51 7.63 8.99
CA ALA A 34 19.98 7.01 7.74
C ALA A 34 18.95 7.11 6.58
N LEU A 35 17.66 7.29 6.87
CA LEU A 35 16.61 7.55 5.85
C LEU A 35 16.74 8.94 5.22
N LYS A 36 17.62 9.80 5.74
CA LYS A 36 17.87 11.16 5.23
C LYS A 36 16.59 12.01 5.06
N TRP A 37 15.58 11.75 5.90
CA TRP A 37 14.29 12.46 5.88
C TRP A 37 14.45 13.98 5.98
N TYR A 38 15.49 14.45 6.67
CA TYR A 38 15.83 15.86 6.84
C TYR A 38 16.24 16.54 5.51
N TRP A 39 16.59 15.78 4.47
CA TRP A 39 16.73 16.28 3.09
C TRP A 39 15.48 16.01 2.26
N GLY A 40 14.86 14.86 2.43
CA GLY A 40 13.69 14.45 1.66
C GLY A 40 12.47 15.33 1.90
N ILE A 41 12.18 15.69 3.15
CA ILE A 41 11.03 16.54 3.49
C ILE A 41 11.21 17.97 2.93
N PRO A 42 12.33 18.70 3.17
CA PRO A 42 12.52 20.02 2.58
C PRO A 42 12.44 20.00 1.04
N LEU A 43 13.03 19.02 0.39
CA LEU A 43 12.96 18.89 -1.07
C LEU A 43 11.51 18.70 -1.55
N ALA A 44 10.75 17.83 -0.90
CA ALA A 44 9.37 17.60 -1.23
C ALA A 44 8.49 18.84 -0.96
N CYS A 45 8.77 19.59 0.11
CA CYS A 45 8.11 20.86 0.40
C CYS A 45 8.44 21.91 -0.67
N LEU A 46 9.71 22.02 -1.06
CA LEU A 46 10.15 22.95 -2.10
C LEU A 46 9.42 22.72 -3.43
N ILE A 47 9.19 21.46 -3.79
CA ILE A 47 8.46 21.10 -5.02
C ILE A 47 6.95 21.32 -4.87
N SER A 48 6.39 21.08 -3.69
CA SER A 48 4.93 21.06 -3.49
C SER A 48 4.35 22.39 -3.08
N PHE A 49 5.03 23.17 -2.25
CA PHE A 49 4.51 24.42 -1.69
C PHE A 49 4.18 25.48 -2.72
N PRO A 50 4.94 25.69 -3.82
CA PRO A 50 4.57 26.68 -4.81
C PRO A 50 3.14 26.47 -5.34
N TRP A 51 2.74 25.23 -5.60
CA TRP A 51 1.40 24.90 -6.04
C TRP A 51 0.34 25.15 -4.97
N PHE A 52 0.60 24.72 -3.72
CA PHE A 52 -0.34 24.95 -2.62
C PHE A 52 -0.51 26.44 -2.29
N ILE A 53 0.58 27.21 -2.32
CA ILE A 53 0.56 28.67 -2.11
C ILE A 53 -0.27 29.33 -3.22
N TYR A 54 0.00 28.98 -4.47
CA TYR A 54 -0.77 29.50 -5.61
C TYR A 54 -2.27 29.22 -5.46
N MET A 55 -2.64 27.99 -5.14
CA MET A 55 -4.04 27.60 -4.96
C MET A 55 -4.70 28.29 -3.77
N ALA A 56 -3.98 28.43 -2.64
CA ALA A 56 -4.48 29.14 -1.46
C ALA A 56 -4.71 30.64 -1.75
N MET A 57 -3.84 31.27 -2.53
CA MET A 57 -3.99 32.69 -2.91
C MET A 57 -5.17 32.93 -3.87
N HIS A 58 -5.47 31.97 -4.77
CA HIS A 58 -6.54 32.12 -5.77
C HIS A 58 -7.91 31.65 -5.27
N HIS A 59 -7.96 30.63 -4.42
CA HIS A 59 -9.21 30.03 -3.95
C HIS A 59 -9.47 30.22 -2.44
N GLY A 60 -8.53 30.85 -1.74
CA GLY A 60 -8.68 31.21 -0.32
C GLY A 60 -8.88 30.02 0.62
N PRO A 61 -9.53 30.25 1.78
CA PRO A 61 -9.74 29.23 2.81
C PRO A 61 -10.52 28.01 2.32
N VAL A 62 -11.42 28.18 1.35
CA VAL A 62 -12.26 27.10 0.79
C VAL A 62 -11.40 25.97 0.21
N PHE A 63 -10.28 26.30 -0.44
CA PHE A 63 -9.36 25.31 -0.95
C PHE A 63 -8.72 24.48 0.18
N MET A 64 -8.25 25.17 1.24
CA MET A 64 -7.59 24.51 2.37
C MET A 64 -8.57 23.59 3.12
N ASP A 65 -9.78 24.04 3.38
CA ASP A 65 -10.81 23.26 4.06
C ASP A 65 -11.25 22.06 3.22
N THR A 66 -11.42 22.24 1.91
CA THR A 66 -11.81 21.15 1.01
C THR A 66 -10.69 20.14 0.85
N PHE A 67 -9.45 20.58 0.59
CA PHE A 67 -8.35 19.67 0.29
C PHE A 67 -7.84 18.93 1.53
N PHE A 68 -7.57 19.66 2.63
CA PHE A 68 -7.03 19.06 3.84
C PHE A 68 -8.13 18.52 4.77
N GLY A 69 -9.25 19.23 4.91
CA GLY A 69 -10.37 18.83 5.75
C GLY A 69 -11.20 17.71 5.12
N TYR A 70 -11.95 18.04 4.08
CA TYR A 70 -12.92 17.10 3.50
C TYR A 70 -12.27 15.90 2.81
N HIS A 71 -11.31 16.14 1.90
CA HIS A 71 -10.73 15.06 1.11
C HIS A 71 -9.71 14.17 1.86
N ASN A 72 -9.16 14.61 2.97
CA ASN A 72 -8.20 13.81 3.73
C ASN A 72 -8.76 13.26 5.05
N LEU A 73 -9.40 14.09 5.87
CA LEU A 73 -9.86 13.68 7.20
C LEU A 73 -11.30 13.17 7.18
N ALA A 74 -12.23 13.94 6.59
CA ALA A 74 -13.64 13.56 6.63
C ALA A 74 -13.94 12.28 5.85
N ARG A 75 -13.26 12.05 4.71
CA ARG A 75 -13.43 10.82 3.92
C ARG A 75 -13.03 9.53 4.64
N PHE A 76 -12.13 9.61 5.60
CA PHE A 76 -11.75 8.43 6.39
C PHE A 76 -12.79 8.11 7.45
N SER A 77 -13.38 9.14 8.09
CA SER A 77 -14.30 8.99 9.22
C SER A 77 -15.78 9.02 8.84
N SER A 78 -16.14 9.66 7.72
CA SER A 78 -17.53 9.83 7.30
C SER A 78 -17.75 9.19 5.92
N PRO A 79 -18.66 8.22 5.78
CA PRO A 79 -18.94 7.58 4.51
C PRO A 79 -19.61 8.57 3.54
N GLU A 80 -19.04 8.80 2.37
CA GLU A 80 -19.70 9.55 1.28
C GLU A 80 -20.95 8.84 0.75
N HIS A 81 -20.97 7.50 0.91
CA HIS A 81 -22.09 6.67 0.47
C HIS A 81 -22.46 5.70 1.60
N VAL A 82 -23.54 6.03 2.33
CA VAL A 82 -24.06 5.20 3.40
C VAL A 82 -24.44 3.80 2.85
N GLY A 83 -23.92 2.75 3.47
CA GLY A 83 -24.32 1.36 3.18
C GLY A 83 -23.56 0.63 2.08
N LYS A 84 -22.47 1.17 1.52
CA LYS A 84 -21.69 0.53 0.42
C LYS A 84 -20.31 0.01 0.81
N ASN A 85 -20.00 -0.03 2.10
CA ASN A 85 -18.71 -0.57 2.56
C ASN A 85 -18.82 -2.08 2.75
N HIS A 86 -18.14 -2.83 1.92
CA HIS A 86 -18.09 -4.29 2.00
C HIS A 86 -16.66 -4.74 2.26
N LEU A 87 -16.42 -5.39 3.39
CA LEU A 87 -15.09 -5.94 3.72
C LEU A 87 -14.53 -6.85 2.62
N TRP A 88 -15.40 -7.51 1.86
CA TRP A 88 -15.02 -8.40 0.75
C TRP A 88 -14.68 -7.67 -0.56
N LEU A 89 -15.00 -6.35 -0.69
CA LEU A 89 -14.78 -5.60 -1.94
C LEU A 89 -13.33 -5.69 -2.40
N PHE A 90 -12.38 -5.44 -1.51
CA PHE A 90 -10.98 -5.44 -1.87
C PHE A 90 -10.41 -6.83 -2.15
N PHE A 91 -11.05 -7.90 -1.67
CA PHE A 91 -10.70 -9.26 -2.09
C PHE A 91 -11.02 -9.49 -3.57
N ILE A 92 -12.19 -9.01 -4.04
CA ILE A 92 -12.56 -9.10 -5.46
C ILE A 92 -11.64 -8.21 -6.30
N VAL A 93 -11.41 -6.96 -5.87
CA VAL A 93 -10.53 -6.03 -6.59
C VAL A 93 -9.10 -6.59 -6.68
N LEU A 94 -8.62 -7.23 -5.61
CA LEU A 94 -7.32 -7.89 -5.59
C LEU A 94 -7.31 -9.09 -6.54
N ALA A 95 -8.33 -9.95 -6.50
CA ALA A 95 -8.42 -11.13 -7.32
C ALA A 95 -8.46 -10.77 -8.82
N ALA A 96 -9.26 -9.80 -9.21
CA ALA A 96 -9.37 -9.34 -10.59
C ALA A 96 -8.18 -8.49 -11.05
N GLY A 97 -7.73 -7.56 -10.19
CA GLY A 97 -6.67 -6.60 -10.55
C GLY A 97 -5.26 -7.20 -10.57
N PHE A 98 -5.05 -8.31 -9.86
CA PHE A 98 -3.75 -9.00 -9.84
C PHE A 98 -3.66 -10.14 -10.87
N TYR A 99 -4.71 -10.35 -11.67
CA TYR A 99 -4.67 -11.31 -12.75
C TYR A 99 -3.53 -10.99 -13.74
N PRO A 100 -2.78 -12.01 -14.28
CA PRO A 100 -2.95 -13.45 -14.06
C PRO A 100 -2.23 -14.00 -12.81
N TRP A 101 -1.59 -13.18 -11.99
CA TRP A 101 -0.75 -13.59 -10.86
C TRP A 101 -1.55 -13.88 -9.57
N THR A 102 -2.87 -13.72 -9.61
CA THR A 102 -3.77 -13.95 -8.45
C THR A 102 -3.57 -15.32 -7.83
N GLY A 103 -3.34 -16.35 -8.65
CA GLY A 103 -3.05 -17.71 -8.19
C GLY A 103 -1.78 -17.85 -7.33
N SER A 104 -0.87 -16.88 -7.38
CA SER A 104 0.35 -16.90 -6.55
C SER A 104 0.11 -16.45 -5.10
N ILE A 105 -0.96 -15.69 -4.84
CA ILE A 105 -1.22 -15.09 -3.53
C ILE A 105 -1.21 -16.11 -2.39
N PRO A 106 -1.94 -17.25 -2.46
CA PRO A 106 -1.89 -18.25 -1.39
C PRO A 106 -0.49 -18.80 -1.16
N GLY A 107 0.28 -19.02 -2.24
CA GLY A 107 1.66 -19.48 -2.18
C GLY A 107 2.58 -18.49 -1.50
N ILE A 108 2.47 -17.20 -1.84
CA ILE A 108 3.22 -16.10 -1.22
C ILE A 108 3.00 -16.13 0.31
N PHE A 109 1.75 -16.13 0.77
CA PHE A 109 1.47 -16.12 2.20
C PHE A 109 1.85 -17.41 2.92
N ARG A 110 1.85 -18.56 2.23
CA ARG A 110 2.36 -19.83 2.77
C ARG A 110 3.86 -19.76 3.07
N HIS A 111 4.65 -19.05 2.27
CA HIS A 111 6.09 -18.88 2.48
C HIS A 111 6.44 -17.77 3.50
N PHE A 112 5.46 -17.05 4.02
CA PHE A 112 5.70 -15.98 5.00
C PHE A 112 6.58 -16.40 6.19
N PRO A 113 6.40 -17.57 6.84
CA PRO A 113 7.21 -17.97 8.00
C PRO A 113 8.72 -18.06 7.69
N GLU A 114 9.06 -18.40 6.46
CA GLU A 114 10.44 -18.48 5.96
C GLU A 114 10.94 -17.11 5.52
N TRP A 115 10.19 -16.44 4.63
CA TRP A 115 10.60 -15.20 3.97
C TRP A 115 10.60 -13.98 4.90
N ARG A 116 9.86 -14.02 6.01
CA ARG A 116 9.93 -12.96 7.03
C ARG A 116 11.30 -12.81 7.69
N LYS A 117 12.19 -13.79 7.52
CA LYS A 117 13.58 -13.73 8.01
C LYS A 117 14.43 -12.79 7.14
N ASP A 118 14.08 -12.64 5.86
CA ASP A 118 14.67 -11.65 4.98
C ASP A 118 14.00 -10.29 5.23
N ARG A 119 14.81 -9.29 5.55
CA ARG A 119 14.32 -7.94 5.89
C ARG A 119 13.63 -7.25 4.71
N THR A 120 14.09 -7.51 3.49
CA THR A 120 13.53 -6.91 2.27
C THR A 120 12.17 -7.53 1.95
N LEU A 121 12.07 -8.85 1.98
CA LEU A 121 10.80 -9.53 1.76
C LEU A 121 9.78 -9.17 2.85
N LEU A 122 10.22 -9.11 4.10
CA LEU A 122 9.37 -8.65 5.21
C LEU A 122 8.85 -7.22 5.00
N PHE A 123 9.68 -6.31 4.45
CA PHE A 123 9.23 -4.96 4.10
C PHE A 123 8.09 -4.98 3.07
N PHE A 124 8.19 -5.80 2.04
CA PHE A 124 7.13 -5.93 1.04
C PHE A 124 5.85 -6.55 1.62
N TYR A 125 5.96 -7.51 2.54
CA TYR A 125 4.78 -8.03 3.26
C TYR A 125 4.12 -6.95 4.11
N VAL A 126 4.90 -6.21 4.91
CA VAL A 126 4.37 -5.13 5.75
C VAL A 126 3.67 -4.08 4.90
N TRP A 127 4.27 -3.67 3.79
CA TRP A 127 3.66 -2.70 2.88
C TRP A 127 2.36 -3.23 2.28
N THR A 128 2.36 -4.43 1.71
CA THR A 128 1.18 -5.05 1.11
C THR A 128 0.03 -5.16 2.12
N VAL A 129 0.31 -5.74 3.28
CA VAL A 129 -0.70 -6.00 4.32
C VAL A 129 -1.21 -4.70 4.94
N PHE A 130 -0.32 -3.72 5.18
CA PHE A 130 -0.72 -2.42 5.72
C PHE A 130 -1.74 -1.72 4.82
N ILE A 131 -1.45 -1.59 3.53
CA ILE A 131 -2.35 -0.94 2.57
C ILE A 131 -3.70 -1.67 2.51
N PHE A 132 -3.67 -2.99 2.42
CA PHE A 132 -4.90 -3.78 2.36
C PHE A 132 -5.76 -3.60 3.61
N ILE A 133 -5.19 -3.76 4.79
CA ILE A 133 -5.90 -3.63 6.07
C ILE A 133 -6.42 -2.20 6.24
N PHE A 134 -5.57 -1.20 6.04
CA PHE A 134 -5.94 0.21 6.24
C PHE A 134 -7.19 0.59 5.42
N PHE A 135 -7.19 0.27 4.13
CA PHE A 135 -8.32 0.63 3.28
C PHE A 135 -9.53 -0.29 3.46
N SER A 136 -9.36 -1.53 3.91
CA SER A 136 -10.49 -2.40 4.25
C SER A 136 -11.31 -1.88 5.42
N PHE A 137 -10.67 -1.16 6.35
CA PHE A 137 -11.35 -0.50 7.47
C PHE A 137 -11.76 0.95 7.20
N SER A 138 -11.46 1.49 6.02
CA SER A 138 -11.89 2.84 5.65
C SER A 138 -13.40 2.92 5.43
N SER A 139 -14.02 3.99 5.91
CA SER A 139 -15.45 4.27 5.73
C SER A 139 -15.83 4.50 4.27
N THR A 140 -14.92 5.00 3.44
CA THR A 140 -15.09 5.15 2.00
C THR A 140 -14.15 4.19 1.28
N GLN A 141 -14.70 3.34 0.40
CA GLN A 141 -13.94 2.35 -0.35
C GLN A 141 -14.03 2.64 -1.85
N LEU A 142 -12.88 2.92 -2.48
CA LEU A 142 -12.73 3.02 -3.94
C LEU A 142 -11.78 1.92 -4.42
N PHE A 143 -12.06 1.33 -5.58
CA PHE A 143 -11.24 0.26 -6.18
C PHE A 143 -9.76 0.62 -6.29
N SER A 144 -9.48 1.90 -6.58
CA SER A 144 -8.11 2.41 -6.72
C SER A 144 -7.33 2.56 -5.39
N TYR A 145 -7.97 2.44 -4.24
CA TYR A 145 -7.30 2.66 -2.96
C TYR A 145 -6.26 1.59 -2.64
N ILE A 146 -6.44 0.36 -3.11
CA ILE A 146 -5.47 -0.71 -2.91
C ILE A 146 -4.37 -0.76 -3.98
N LEU A 147 -4.40 0.10 -5.01
CA LEU A 147 -3.34 0.14 -6.03
C LEU A 147 -1.91 0.24 -5.45
N PRO A 148 -1.65 1.01 -4.37
CA PRO A 148 -0.31 1.08 -3.79
C PRO A 148 0.23 -0.25 -3.23
N MET A 149 -0.60 -1.28 -3.04
CA MET A 149 -0.14 -2.61 -2.61
C MET A 149 0.38 -3.48 -3.76
N PHE A 150 0.02 -3.19 -5.02
CA PHE A 150 0.42 -4.03 -6.15
C PHE A 150 1.94 -4.06 -6.40
N PRO A 151 2.70 -2.96 -6.32
CA PRO A 151 4.15 -3.01 -6.49
C PRO A 151 4.84 -4.00 -5.53
N PRO A 152 4.68 -3.91 -4.20
CA PRO A 152 5.31 -4.87 -3.29
C PRO A 152 4.76 -6.30 -3.47
N LEU A 153 3.47 -6.46 -3.75
CA LEU A 153 2.88 -7.77 -4.02
C LEU A 153 3.47 -8.40 -5.28
N SER A 154 3.71 -7.62 -6.35
CA SER A 154 4.34 -8.10 -7.58
C SER A 154 5.78 -8.57 -7.34
N LEU A 155 6.55 -7.89 -6.48
CA LEU A 155 7.89 -8.32 -6.11
C LEU A 155 7.86 -9.65 -5.33
N LEU A 156 6.90 -9.82 -4.42
CA LEU A 156 6.67 -11.10 -3.72
C LEU A 156 6.24 -12.20 -4.68
N ALA A 157 5.40 -11.91 -5.67
CA ALA A 157 5.00 -12.87 -6.69
C ALA A 157 6.18 -13.27 -7.58
N GLY A 158 7.02 -12.32 -7.98
CA GLY A 158 8.26 -12.61 -8.71
C GLY A 158 9.19 -13.54 -7.94
N LYS A 159 9.41 -13.28 -6.64
CA LYS A 159 10.18 -14.20 -5.77
C LYS A 159 9.53 -15.58 -5.68
N TYR A 160 8.19 -15.64 -5.60
CA TYR A 160 7.48 -16.92 -5.60
C TYR A 160 7.68 -17.70 -6.91
N MET A 161 7.63 -17.04 -8.07
CA MET A 161 7.88 -17.68 -9.37
C MET A 161 9.30 -18.25 -9.47
N VAL A 162 10.30 -17.46 -9.05
CA VAL A 162 11.70 -17.95 -8.99
C VAL A 162 11.81 -19.18 -8.09
N ASN A 163 11.16 -19.15 -6.93
CA ASN A 163 11.17 -20.30 -6.01
C ASN A 163 10.51 -21.56 -6.63
N LEU A 164 9.45 -21.39 -7.44
CA LEU A 164 8.83 -22.51 -8.16
C LEU A 164 9.78 -23.08 -9.23
N GLU A 165 10.50 -22.21 -9.93
CA GLU A 165 11.48 -22.60 -10.95
C GLU A 165 12.65 -23.37 -10.31
N GLU A 166 13.22 -22.85 -9.23
CA GLU A 166 14.35 -23.47 -8.50
C GLU A 166 13.99 -24.82 -7.88
N THR A 167 12.79 -24.97 -7.34
CA THR A 167 12.33 -26.19 -6.67
C THR A 167 11.73 -27.22 -7.61
N GLY A 168 11.33 -26.83 -8.82
CA GLY A 168 10.59 -27.64 -9.76
C GLY A 168 9.23 -28.13 -9.25
N HIS A 169 8.80 -27.61 -8.08
CA HIS A 169 7.60 -28.10 -7.38
C HIS A 169 6.45 -27.09 -7.47
N ILE A 170 5.55 -27.33 -8.41
CA ILE A 170 4.32 -26.54 -8.54
C ILE A 170 3.29 -27.07 -7.55
N SER A 171 2.92 -26.26 -6.55
CA SER A 171 1.91 -26.68 -5.59
C SER A 171 0.53 -26.83 -6.28
N LYS A 172 -0.21 -27.86 -5.89
CA LYS A 172 -1.58 -28.07 -6.40
C LYS A 172 -2.46 -26.84 -6.17
N LEU A 173 -2.26 -26.15 -5.04
CA LEU A 173 -2.99 -24.93 -4.71
C LEU A 173 -2.73 -23.83 -5.75
N PHE A 174 -1.45 -23.60 -6.12
CA PHE A 174 -1.13 -22.62 -7.17
C PHE A 174 -1.77 -22.99 -8.51
N LEU A 175 -1.64 -24.26 -8.90
CA LEU A 175 -2.20 -24.74 -10.18
C LEU A 175 -3.71 -24.54 -10.23
N TYR A 176 -4.44 -24.99 -9.20
CA TYR A 176 -5.90 -24.86 -9.19
C TYR A 176 -6.38 -23.41 -9.12
N THR A 177 -5.74 -22.57 -8.31
CA THR A 177 -6.10 -21.14 -8.24
C THR A 177 -5.79 -20.44 -9.56
N HIS A 178 -4.64 -20.74 -10.17
CA HIS A 178 -4.28 -20.14 -11.46
C HIS A 178 -5.24 -20.58 -12.56
N LEU A 179 -5.55 -21.88 -12.67
CA LEU A 179 -6.54 -22.39 -13.63
C LEU A 179 -7.92 -21.77 -13.42
N PHE A 180 -8.38 -21.69 -12.16
CA PHE A 180 -9.67 -21.09 -11.86
C PHE A 180 -9.76 -19.65 -12.37
N PHE A 181 -8.76 -18.81 -12.08
CA PHE A 181 -8.74 -17.42 -12.54
C PHE A 181 -8.45 -17.29 -14.06
N SER A 182 -7.89 -18.30 -14.71
CA SER A 182 -7.67 -18.29 -16.17
C SER A 182 -8.91 -18.69 -16.98
N LEU A 183 -9.92 -19.26 -16.32
CA LEU A 183 -11.19 -19.69 -16.96
C LEU A 183 -12.33 -18.68 -16.82
N ILE A 184 -12.12 -17.61 -16.02
CA ILE A 184 -13.06 -16.49 -15.85
C ILE A 184 -12.66 -15.32 -16.74
#